data_cddc2fd33a3d8da679d5915a6a90dd16
#
_entry.id   cddc2fd33a3d8da679d5915a6a90dd16
#
_cell.length_a   1.000
_cell.length_b   1.000
_cell.length_c   1.000
_cell.angle_alpha   90.00
_cell.angle_beta   90.00
_cell.angle_gamma   90.00
#
_symmetry.space_group_name_H-M   'P 1'
#
loop_
_entity.id
_entity.type
_entity.pdbx_description
1 polymer ?
#
loop_
_entity_poly.entity_id
_entity_poly.type
_entity_poly.pdbx_seq_one_letter_code
_entity_poly.pdbx_strand_id
1 'polypeptide(L)'
;MDQIKGRHVLLDEVEEITEEHAHSDLLVENGVIKKKGKLFCNRCGNDHPFFFASFLCARCKKVCHYCRSCIMMERVSECSKLVSIKEEKRSQGLPIQLNWKGTLSKGQEKASKRIIDAIRTRTPLLIWAV
;
A
#
# COMPACT_ATOMS: atom_id res chain seq x y z
N MET A 1 8.31 12.80 10.30
CA MET A 1 7.16 11.89 10.58
C MET A 1 5.99 12.03 9.61
N ASP A 2 5.66 13.20 9.09
CA ASP A 2 4.55 13.35 8.12
C ASP A 2 4.76 12.63 6.78
N GLN A 3 6.00 12.36 6.40
CA GLN A 3 6.33 11.65 5.16
C GLN A 3 5.91 10.17 5.16
N ILE A 4 5.67 9.55 6.32
CA ILE A 4 5.40 8.12 6.48
C ILE A 4 3.91 7.84 6.75
N LYS A 5 3.13 8.87 7.15
CA LYS A 5 1.70 8.69 7.45
C LYS A 5 0.93 8.14 6.23
N GLY A 6 0.26 7.00 6.42
CA GLY A 6 -0.53 6.34 5.38
C GLY A 6 0.29 5.76 4.21
N ARG A 7 1.60 5.59 4.40
CA ARG A 7 2.51 5.04 3.37
C ARG A 7 3.30 3.86 3.90
N HIS A 8 3.66 2.96 2.99
CA HIS A 8 4.72 1.97 3.15
C HIS A 8 5.94 2.43 2.33
N VAL A 9 6.90 3.05 2.98
CA VAL A 9 8.11 3.57 2.35
C VAL A 9 9.29 2.63 2.57
N LEU A 10 10.29 2.66 1.71
CA LEU A 10 11.53 1.94 1.95
C LEU A 10 12.32 2.66 3.06
N LEU A 11 12.93 1.89 3.94
CA LEU A 11 13.75 2.44 5.02
C LEU A 11 14.90 3.31 4.46
N ASP A 12 15.46 2.89 3.33
CA ASP A 12 16.55 3.59 2.65
C ASP A 12 16.12 4.98 2.04
N GLU A 13 14.79 5.22 1.90
CA GLU A 13 14.22 6.49 1.42
C GLU A 13 14.01 7.52 2.55
N VAL A 14 14.16 7.12 3.81
CA VAL A 14 13.87 7.97 4.95
C VAL A 14 15.18 8.34 5.65
N GLU A 15 15.68 9.54 5.38
CA GLU A 15 16.99 10.00 5.87
C GLU A 15 17.10 10.09 7.41
N GLU A 16 15.97 10.21 8.11
CA GLU A 16 15.93 10.46 9.56
C GLU A 16 15.68 9.21 10.43
N ILE A 17 15.42 8.05 9.82
CA ILE A 17 15.12 6.83 10.58
C ILE A 17 16.28 5.84 10.43
N THR A 18 17.18 5.86 11.38
CA THR A 18 18.10 4.72 11.61
C THR A 18 17.34 3.61 12.37
N GLU A 19 17.78 2.35 12.22
CA GLU A 19 17.17 1.20 12.94
C GLU A 19 17.12 1.43 14.47
N GLU A 20 18.00 2.28 15.01
CA GLU A 20 18.06 2.67 16.43
C GLU A 20 16.94 3.63 16.85
N HIS A 21 16.32 4.36 15.91
CA HIS A 21 15.24 5.30 16.17
C HIS A 21 13.84 4.70 15.93
N ALA A 22 13.71 3.37 15.97
CA ALA A 22 12.41 2.71 15.93
C ALA A 22 11.59 3.10 17.18
N HIS A 23 10.96 4.30 17.13
CA HIS A 23 9.94 4.68 18.07
C HIS A 23 8.87 3.58 18.13
N SER A 24 8.27 3.36 19.28
CA SER A 24 7.25 2.35 19.56
C SER A 24 6.11 2.29 18.53
N ASP A 25 5.95 3.37 17.76
CA ASP A 25 4.86 3.55 16.80
C ASP A 25 5.23 3.17 15.35
N LEU A 26 6.49 2.80 15.08
CA LEU A 26 6.93 2.37 13.76
C LEU A 26 6.81 0.85 13.61
N LEU A 27 6.28 0.43 12.48
CA LEU A 27 6.31 -0.95 12.02
C LEU A 27 7.38 -1.08 10.94
N VAL A 28 8.38 -1.92 11.20
CA VAL A 28 9.44 -2.25 10.21
C VAL A 28 9.26 -3.70 9.80
N GLU A 29 9.09 -3.95 8.49
CA GLU A 29 8.91 -5.30 7.97
C GLU A 29 9.69 -5.53 6.66
N ASN A 30 9.88 -6.80 6.30
CA ASN A 30 10.53 -7.13 5.03
C ASN A 30 9.61 -6.80 3.85
N GLY A 31 10.19 -6.28 2.76
CA GLY A 31 9.44 -5.89 1.57
C GLY A 31 8.77 -7.06 0.87
N VAL A 32 9.50 -8.15 0.66
CA VAL A 32 8.97 -9.41 0.13
C VAL A 32 9.21 -10.51 1.15
N ILE A 33 8.19 -11.31 1.41
CA ILE A 33 8.24 -12.44 2.35
C ILE A 33 7.67 -13.70 1.71
N LYS A 34 7.93 -14.86 2.33
CA LYS A 34 7.28 -16.12 1.96
C LYS A 34 6.13 -16.42 2.93
N LYS A 35 4.92 -16.48 2.40
CA LYS A 35 3.70 -16.91 3.14
C LYS A 35 3.22 -18.25 2.55
N LYS A 36 3.20 -19.30 3.34
CA LYS A 36 2.73 -20.64 2.90
C LYS A 36 3.40 -21.12 1.61
N GLY A 37 4.71 -20.89 1.49
CA GLY A 37 5.51 -21.29 0.32
C GLY A 37 5.41 -20.37 -0.90
N LYS A 38 4.56 -19.34 -0.87
CA LYS A 38 4.41 -18.33 -1.94
C LYS A 38 5.07 -17.02 -1.56
N LEU A 39 5.60 -16.32 -2.56
CA LEU A 39 6.10 -14.96 -2.39
C LEU A 39 4.91 -14.00 -2.19
N PHE A 40 5.09 -13.04 -1.30
CA PHE A 40 4.11 -12.00 -1.01
C PHE A 40 4.83 -10.67 -0.82
N CYS A 41 4.33 -9.63 -1.48
CA CYS A 41 4.86 -8.27 -1.34
C CYS A 41 4.06 -7.51 -0.29
N ASN A 42 4.72 -7.12 0.81
CA ASN A 42 4.07 -6.37 1.88
C ASN A 42 3.69 -4.94 1.47
N ARG A 43 4.33 -4.38 0.42
CA ARG A 43 4.01 -3.01 -0.04
C ARG A 43 2.72 -2.96 -0.85
N CYS A 44 2.52 -3.84 -1.83
CA CYS A 44 1.38 -3.79 -2.75
C CYS A 44 0.40 -4.95 -2.61
N GLY A 45 0.67 -5.92 -1.72
CA GLY A 45 -0.18 -7.08 -1.51
C GLY A 45 -0.11 -8.14 -2.62
N ASN A 46 0.78 -7.97 -3.63
CA ASN A 46 0.90 -8.93 -4.72
C ASN A 46 1.40 -10.29 -4.21
N ASP A 47 0.74 -11.37 -4.64
CA ASP A 47 1.09 -12.77 -4.35
C ASP A 47 1.17 -13.63 -5.61
N HIS A 48 0.95 -13.05 -6.79
CA HIS A 48 0.96 -13.78 -8.05
C HIS A 48 2.41 -14.02 -8.51
N PRO A 49 2.83 -15.29 -8.76
CA PRO A 49 4.23 -15.63 -9.04
C PRO A 49 4.84 -14.91 -10.23
N PHE A 50 4.06 -14.61 -11.27
CA PHE A 50 4.50 -13.90 -12.48
C PHE A 50 5.09 -12.52 -12.19
N PHE A 51 4.63 -11.86 -11.14
CA PHE A 51 5.10 -10.53 -10.75
C PHE A 51 6.28 -10.54 -9.79
N PHE A 52 6.96 -11.65 -9.63
CA PHE A 52 8.23 -11.72 -8.93
C PHE A 52 9.34 -12.13 -9.88
N ALA A 53 10.53 -11.55 -9.68
CA ALA A 53 11.73 -11.97 -10.38
C ALA A 53 12.89 -12.09 -9.39
N SER A 54 13.85 -12.95 -9.71
CA SER A 54 15.04 -13.18 -8.90
C SER A 54 16.23 -12.38 -9.40
N PHE A 55 17.14 -12.06 -8.49
CA PHE A 55 18.41 -11.40 -8.79
C PHE A 55 19.47 -11.75 -7.75
N LEU A 56 20.75 -11.65 -8.11
CA LEU A 56 21.84 -11.75 -7.16
C LEU A 56 21.93 -10.45 -6.35
N CYS A 57 21.60 -10.52 -5.08
CA CYS A 57 21.53 -9.34 -4.22
C CYS A 57 22.93 -8.91 -3.76
N ALA A 58 23.32 -7.68 -4.05
CA ALA A 58 24.61 -7.12 -3.61
C ALA A 58 24.70 -6.97 -2.09
N ARG A 59 23.57 -6.80 -1.40
CA ARG A 59 23.50 -6.63 0.07
C ARG A 59 23.73 -7.93 0.81
N CYS A 60 22.99 -8.99 0.51
CA CYS A 60 23.08 -10.28 1.21
C CYS A 60 23.91 -11.34 0.48
N LYS A 61 24.41 -11.07 -0.72
CA LYS A 61 25.18 -12.00 -1.58
C LYS A 61 24.46 -13.30 -1.93
N LYS A 62 23.12 -13.31 -1.80
CA LYS A 62 22.25 -14.45 -2.11
C LYS A 62 21.27 -14.09 -3.21
N VAL A 63 20.62 -15.10 -3.78
CA VAL A 63 19.49 -14.87 -4.70
C VAL A 63 18.30 -14.38 -3.90
N CYS A 64 17.84 -13.16 -4.22
CA CYS A 64 16.64 -12.54 -3.65
C CYS A 64 15.57 -12.38 -4.71
N HIS A 65 14.33 -12.33 -4.28
CA HIS A 65 13.19 -12.00 -5.13
C HIS A 65 12.77 -10.55 -4.90
N TYR A 66 12.28 -9.92 -5.97
CA TYR A 66 11.69 -8.58 -5.91
C TYR A 66 10.32 -8.55 -6.58
N CYS A 67 9.48 -7.62 -6.17
CA CYS A 67 8.16 -7.40 -6.73
C CYS A 67 8.25 -6.51 -7.98
N ARG A 68 7.87 -7.03 -9.14
CA ARG A 68 7.84 -6.30 -10.42
C ARG A 68 6.74 -5.23 -10.45
N SER A 69 5.63 -5.45 -9.74
CA SER A 69 4.54 -4.46 -9.65
C SER A 69 4.96 -3.17 -8.94
N CYS A 70 5.98 -3.24 -8.08
CA CYS A 70 6.48 -2.06 -7.35
C CYS A 70 7.65 -1.34 -8.04
N ILE A 71 8.17 -1.86 -9.17
CA ILE A 71 9.44 -1.39 -9.73
C ILE A 71 9.45 0.10 -10.10
N MET A 72 8.30 0.64 -10.49
CA MET A 72 8.15 2.07 -10.82
C MET A 72 8.16 2.99 -9.59
N MET A 73 8.00 2.41 -8.39
CA MET A 73 8.03 3.10 -7.10
C MET A 73 9.20 2.59 -6.25
N GLU A 74 10.32 2.35 -6.87
CA GLU A 74 11.49 1.65 -6.36
C GLU A 74 11.30 0.15 -6.08
N ARG A 75 12.44 -0.57 -6.18
CA ARG A 75 12.45 -2.03 -6.11
C ARG A 75 12.28 -2.53 -4.68
N VAL A 76 11.17 -3.20 -4.42
CA VAL A 76 10.91 -3.89 -3.15
C VAL A 76 11.35 -5.35 -3.27
N SER A 77 12.26 -5.79 -2.42
CA SER A 77 12.85 -7.14 -2.41
C SER A 77 12.77 -7.80 -1.03
N GLU A 78 13.22 -9.07 -0.95
CA GLU A 78 13.34 -9.79 0.33
C GLU A 78 14.32 -9.10 1.30
N CYS A 79 15.33 -8.38 0.78
CA CYS A 79 16.29 -7.61 1.58
C CYS A 79 15.88 -6.15 1.85
N SER A 80 14.80 -5.68 1.22
CA SER A 80 14.29 -4.33 1.47
C SER A 80 13.52 -4.30 2.79
N LYS A 81 13.71 -3.25 3.57
CA LYS A 81 12.91 -2.95 4.75
C LYS A 81 11.86 -1.90 4.40
N LEU A 82 10.62 -2.18 4.74
CA LEU A 82 9.51 -1.24 4.64
C LEU A 82 9.23 -0.66 6.01
N VAL A 83 8.95 0.62 6.05
CA VAL A 83 8.57 1.34 7.26
C VAL A 83 7.18 1.92 7.09
N SER A 84 6.34 1.75 8.08
CA SER A 84 5.02 2.38 8.20
C SER A 84 4.76 2.77 9.65
N ILE A 85 3.79 3.64 9.87
CA ILE A 85 3.31 3.94 11.22
C ILE A 85 2.28 2.89 11.59
N LYS A 86 2.39 2.30 12.78
CA LYS A 86 1.34 1.46 13.34
C LYS A 86 0.07 2.28 13.39
N GLU A 87 -0.98 1.81 12.75
CA GLU A 87 -2.29 2.48 12.83
C GLU A 87 -2.72 2.52 14.30
N GLU A 88 -2.77 3.70 14.87
CA GLU A 88 -3.62 3.93 16.03
C GLU A 88 -5.05 3.59 15.61
N LYS A 89 -5.79 2.93 16.52
CA LYS A 89 -7.20 2.58 16.33
C LYS A 89 -7.89 3.67 15.51
N ARG A 90 -8.45 3.29 14.37
CA ARG A 90 -9.17 4.20 13.47
C ARG A 90 -9.91 5.22 14.28
N SER A 91 -9.51 6.48 14.16
CA SER A 91 -10.26 7.60 14.74
C SER A 91 -11.71 7.40 14.30
N GLN A 92 -12.65 7.43 15.24
CA GLN A 92 -14.07 7.44 14.90
C GLN A 92 -14.21 8.54 13.84
N GLY A 93 -14.62 8.14 12.64
CA GLY A 93 -14.65 9.07 11.50
C GLY A 93 -15.42 10.31 11.91
N LEU A 94 -14.82 11.47 11.69
CA LEU A 94 -15.54 12.73 11.88
C LEU A 94 -16.83 12.66 11.05
N PRO A 95 -17.97 13.11 11.59
CA PRO A 95 -19.21 13.14 10.83
C PRO A 95 -19.01 14.04 9.61
N ILE A 96 -18.88 13.40 8.45
CA ILE A 96 -18.74 14.11 7.19
C ILE A 96 -20.12 14.57 6.78
N GLN A 97 -20.32 15.89 6.73
CA GLN A 97 -21.54 16.48 6.20
C GLN A 97 -21.30 17.00 4.79
N LEU A 98 -22.17 16.59 3.86
CA LEU A 98 -22.15 17.10 2.51
C LEU A 98 -22.73 18.53 2.51
N ASN A 99 -21.90 19.53 2.21
CA ASN A 99 -22.30 20.92 2.12
C ASN A 99 -22.68 21.35 0.69
N TRP A 100 -22.53 20.45 -0.29
CA TRP A 100 -22.90 20.72 -1.68
C TRP A 100 -24.42 20.67 -1.84
N LYS A 101 -24.97 21.71 -2.50
CA LYS A 101 -26.39 21.82 -2.87
C LYS A 101 -26.50 21.87 -4.38
N GLY A 102 -27.04 20.85 -4.98
CA GLY A 102 -27.20 20.78 -6.43
C GLY A 102 -27.97 19.53 -6.85
N THR A 103 -28.38 19.47 -8.11
CA THR A 103 -29.00 18.31 -8.73
C THR A 103 -27.98 17.56 -9.56
N LEU A 104 -27.87 16.25 -9.34
CA LEU A 104 -27.00 15.37 -10.14
C LEU A 104 -27.63 15.21 -11.54
N SER A 105 -26.78 15.17 -12.56
CA SER A 105 -27.22 14.69 -13.88
C SER A 105 -27.59 13.20 -13.79
N LYS A 106 -28.35 12.70 -14.77
CA LYS A 106 -28.72 11.28 -14.82
C LYS A 106 -27.50 10.33 -14.75
N GLY A 107 -26.39 10.70 -15.40
CA GLY A 107 -25.13 9.93 -15.37
C GLY A 107 -24.49 9.92 -13.98
N GLN A 108 -24.42 11.09 -13.35
CA GLN A 108 -23.86 11.24 -11.99
C GLN A 108 -24.72 10.51 -10.95
N GLU A 109 -26.03 10.54 -11.05
CA GLU A 109 -26.92 9.80 -10.16
C GLU A 109 -26.73 8.29 -10.29
N LYS A 110 -26.61 7.78 -11.54
CA LYS A 110 -26.33 6.38 -11.81
C LYS A 110 -24.95 5.96 -11.21
N ALA A 111 -23.92 6.78 -11.40
CA ALA A 111 -22.60 6.54 -10.85
C ALA A 111 -22.62 6.52 -9.31
N SER A 112 -23.28 7.49 -8.68
CA SER A 112 -23.43 7.58 -7.22
C SER A 112 -24.10 6.33 -6.64
N LYS A 113 -25.20 5.86 -7.23
CA LYS A 113 -25.86 4.63 -6.80
C LYS A 113 -24.92 3.42 -6.90
N ARG A 114 -24.17 3.31 -8.00
CA ARG A 114 -23.19 2.21 -8.19
C ARG A 114 -22.04 2.26 -7.19
N ILE A 115 -21.57 3.45 -6.82
CA ILE A 115 -20.54 3.60 -5.77
C ILE A 115 -21.05 3.05 -4.43
N ILE A 116 -22.27 3.45 -4.04
CA ILE A 116 -22.88 2.99 -2.78
C ILE A 116 -23.01 1.47 -2.77
N ASP A 117 -23.48 0.88 -3.86
CA ASP A 117 -23.61 -0.58 -3.99
C ASP A 117 -22.25 -1.28 -3.90
N ALA A 118 -21.24 -0.76 -4.61
CA ALA A 118 -19.89 -1.32 -4.59
C ALA A 118 -19.25 -1.28 -3.18
N ILE A 119 -19.47 -0.19 -2.43
CA ILE A 119 -19.01 -0.09 -1.02
C ILE A 119 -19.71 -1.13 -0.15
N ARG A 120 -21.01 -1.29 -0.29
CA ARG A 120 -21.79 -2.28 0.49
C ARG A 120 -21.38 -3.72 0.20
N THR A 121 -21.14 -4.03 -1.08
CA THR A 121 -20.77 -5.37 -1.53
C THR A 121 -19.27 -5.63 -1.51
N ARG A 122 -18.45 -4.61 -1.21
CA ARG A 122 -16.98 -4.64 -1.25
C ARG A 122 -16.44 -5.12 -2.59
N THR A 123 -17.07 -4.68 -3.68
CA THR A 123 -16.67 -5.00 -5.04
C THR A 123 -15.90 -3.84 -5.67
N PRO A 124 -14.87 -4.10 -6.49
CA PRO A 124 -14.18 -3.04 -7.23
C PRO A 124 -15.13 -2.42 -8.25
N LEU A 125 -15.05 -1.08 -8.41
CA LEU A 125 -15.83 -0.32 -9.36
C LEU A 125 -14.91 0.61 -10.15
N LEU A 126 -14.99 0.57 -11.47
CA LEU A 126 -14.35 1.53 -12.36
C LEU A 126 -15.42 2.47 -12.91
N ILE A 127 -15.23 3.79 -12.75
CA ILE A 127 -16.06 4.82 -13.36
C ILE A 127 -15.25 5.46 -14.48
N TRP A 128 -15.75 5.33 -15.69
CA TRP A 128 -15.17 5.98 -16.85
C TRP A 128 -16.00 7.24 -17.19
N ALA A 129 -15.37 8.40 -17.12
CA ALA A 129 -15.96 9.68 -17.51
C ALA A 129 -15.29 10.19 -18.80
N VAL A 130 -16.08 10.63 -19.76
CA VAL A 130 -15.64 11.25 -21.03
C VAL A 130 -16.02 12.69 -21.02
#